data_dd573aa9cf211c6fddd4af9be45acb1e
#
_entry.id   dd573aa9cf211c6fddd4af9be45acb1e
#
_cell.length_a   1.000
_cell.length_b   1.000
_cell.length_c   1.000
_cell.angle_alpha   90.00
_cell.angle_beta   90.00
_cell.angle_gamma   90.00
#
_symmetry.space_group_name_H-M   'P 1'
#
loop_
_entity.id
_entity.type
_entity.pdbx_description
1 polymer ?
#
loop_
_entity_poly.entity_id
_entity_poly.type
_entity_poly.pdbx_seq_one_letter_code
_entity_poly.pdbx_strand_id
1 'polypeptide(L)'
;MVLTRREMLAMLAAAPAAPVALAAQASQLPLNTSGLEHVGFTVPDPQKSAAFYGRIFDPQIFQEMKPPLRYYCRLGIGYVAFGPNATATPRIDHFCATVEGYRLDEMRAELATRSIRLTGSPDFNALTDPDGIRMQFMTTPGGLLPTIIASTRVTQDDAICEAVGLDHVIVQVPDLEKSAAFYRTFFGKETARERGPERIWFTAARTRLGLEQVATGQMPHIDRFGIRVAAFNRREVIRKLEGAGVTLLPATGEKLLRFRDVDGFTVEVRGI
;
A
#
# COMPACT_ATOMS: atom_id res chain seq x y z
N MET A 1 -20.33 -39.33 -56.74
CA MET A 1 -18.88 -39.12 -56.89
C MET A 1 -18.25 -39.27 -55.48
N VAL A 2 -17.54 -40.37 -55.24
CA VAL A 2 -17.00 -40.70 -53.90
C VAL A 2 -15.54 -40.25 -53.95
N LEU A 3 -15.20 -39.29 -53.09
CA LEU A 3 -13.83 -38.77 -52.97
C LEU A 3 -12.89 -39.82 -52.36
N THR A 4 -11.74 -40.02 -52.92
CA THR A 4 -10.74 -40.94 -52.42
C THR A 4 -10.02 -40.36 -51.17
N ARG A 5 -9.49 -41.25 -50.32
CA ARG A 5 -8.71 -40.88 -49.12
C ARG A 5 -7.57 -39.91 -49.37
N ARG A 6 -6.98 -39.88 -50.59
CA ARG A 6 -5.93 -38.98 -51.00
C ARG A 6 -6.46 -37.55 -51.25
N GLU A 7 -7.66 -37.45 -51.81
CA GLU A 7 -8.32 -36.13 -52.08
C GLU A 7 -8.83 -35.47 -50.79
N MET A 8 -9.23 -36.28 -49.79
CA MET A 8 -9.57 -35.76 -48.47
C MET A 8 -8.33 -35.26 -47.71
N LEU A 9 -7.18 -35.89 -47.82
CA LEU A 9 -5.91 -35.44 -47.20
C LEU A 9 -5.31 -34.18 -47.85
N ALA A 10 -5.57 -33.96 -49.14
CA ALA A 10 -5.13 -32.76 -49.82
C ALA A 10 -5.96 -31.51 -49.48
N MET A 11 -7.21 -31.63 -49.03
CA MET A 11 -8.03 -30.51 -48.58
C MET A 11 -7.75 -30.05 -47.18
N LEU A 12 -7.01 -30.83 -46.35
CA LEU A 12 -6.64 -30.48 -44.99
C LEU A 12 -5.28 -29.73 -44.92
N ALA A 13 -4.56 -29.57 -46.02
CA ALA A 13 -3.19 -29.01 -46.04
C ALA A 13 -3.08 -27.53 -46.48
N ALA A 14 -4.18 -26.80 -46.64
CA ALA A 14 -4.15 -25.44 -47.16
C ALA A 14 -5.11 -24.47 -46.40
N ALA A 15 -5.12 -24.55 -45.08
CA ALA A 15 -5.58 -23.41 -44.31
C ALA A 15 -4.36 -22.48 -44.12
N PRO A 16 -4.37 -21.23 -44.66
CA PRO A 16 -3.34 -20.28 -44.30
C PRO A 16 -3.46 -20.06 -42.80
N ALA A 17 -2.38 -20.35 -42.07
CA ALA A 17 -2.24 -19.91 -40.70
C ALA A 17 -2.28 -18.38 -40.74
N ALA A 18 -3.46 -17.81 -40.49
CA ALA A 18 -3.57 -16.38 -40.24
C ALA A 18 -2.62 -16.08 -39.07
N PRO A 19 -1.69 -15.10 -39.20
CA PRO A 19 -0.90 -14.69 -38.07
C PRO A 19 -1.87 -14.28 -36.97
N VAL A 20 -1.89 -15.01 -35.87
CA VAL A 20 -2.53 -14.55 -34.65
C VAL A 20 -1.75 -13.29 -34.29
N ALA A 21 -2.29 -12.14 -34.67
CA ALA A 21 -1.78 -10.88 -34.19
C ALA A 21 -1.90 -10.97 -32.66
N LEU A 22 -0.77 -11.18 -31.98
CA LEU A 22 -0.72 -10.98 -30.55
C LEU A 22 -1.14 -9.52 -30.35
N ALA A 23 -2.38 -9.33 -29.93
CA ALA A 23 -2.85 -8.00 -29.53
C ALA A 23 -1.81 -7.53 -28.49
N ALA A 24 -1.13 -6.43 -28.79
CA ALA A 24 -0.20 -5.85 -27.85
C ALA A 24 -0.96 -5.63 -26.54
N GLN A 25 -0.57 -6.34 -25.52
CA GLN A 25 -1.19 -6.21 -24.20
C GLN A 25 -1.05 -4.75 -23.76
N ALA A 26 -2.15 -4.15 -23.33
CA ALA A 26 -2.12 -2.78 -22.85
C ALA A 26 -1.18 -2.69 -21.65
N SER A 27 -0.28 -1.70 -21.68
CA SER A 27 0.65 -1.42 -20.58
C SER A 27 -0.12 -1.24 -19.27
N GLN A 28 0.38 -1.81 -18.19
CA GLN A 28 -0.12 -1.57 -16.83
C GLN A 28 0.54 -0.36 -16.17
N LEU A 29 1.44 0.34 -16.86
CA LEU A 29 2.20 1.50 -16.36
C LEU A 29 1.97 2.75 -17.22
N PRO A 30 1.81 3.95 -16.63
CA PRO A 30 1.64 4.16 -15.17
C PRO A 30 0.42 3.43 -14.64
N LEU A 31 0.43 3.12 -13.32
CA LEU A 31 -0.63 2.34 -12.70
C LEU A 31 -2.02 2.99 -12.89
N ASN A 32 -3.00 2.24 -13.39
CA ASN A 32 -4.40 2.59 -13.23
C ASN A 32 -4.81 2.21 -11.80
N THR A 33 -4.57 3.13 -10.86
CA THR A 33 -4.70 2.86 -9.43
C THR A 33 -5.93 3.53 -8.83
N SER A 34 -6.64 2.82 -7.94
CA SER A 34 -7.67 3.41 -7.07
C SER A 34 -7.09 4.01 -5.79
N GLY A 35 -5.78 3.88 -5.56
CA GLY A 35 -5.05 4.53 -4.47
C GLY A 35 -4.06 3.61 -3.74
N LEU A 36 -3.41 4.18 -2.72
CA LEU A 36 -2.68 3.40 -1.74
C LEU A 36 -3.69 2.75 -0.80
N GLU A 37 -3.56 1.45 -0.58
CA GLU A 37 -4.54 0.68 0.18
C GLU A 37 -4.09 0.41 1.61
N HIS A 38 -2.86 -0.08 1.79
CA HIS A 38 -2.38 -0.43 3.11
C HIS A 38 -0.91 -0.12 3.32
N VAL A 39 -0.55 -0.12 4.60
CA VAL A 39 0.83 -0.05 5.08
C VAL A 39 1.10 -1.28 5.93
N GLY A 40 2.18 -1.98 5.61
CA GLY A 40 2.63 -3.15 6.34
C GLY A 40 3.76 -2.81 7.30
N PHE A 41 3.68 -3.35 8.50
CA PHE A 41 4.65 -3.15 9.58
C PHE A 41 5.33 -4.45 9.96
N THR A 42 6.56 -4.33 10.43
CA THR A 42 7.26 -5.39 11.13
C THR A 42 7.54 -4.89 12.55
N VAL A 43 6.93 -5.55 13.54
CA VAL A 43 6.92 -5.09 14.94
C VAL A 43 7.18 -6.25 15.92
N PRO A 44 7.65 -5.96 17.15
CA PRO A 44 7.87 -7.00 18.14
C PRO A 44 6.60 -7.71 18.60
N ASP A 45 5.48 -6.98 18.73
CA ASP A 45 4.20 -7.51 19.20
C ASP A 45 3.05 -7.05 18.26
N PRO A 46 2.78 -7.79 17.18
CA PRO A 46 1.75 -7.44 16.21
C PRO A 46 0.34 -7.32 16.78
N GLN A 47 0.01 -8.13 17.79
CA GLN A 47 -1.31 -8.09 18.42
C GLN A 47 -1.51 -6.81 19.23
N LYS A 48 -0.48 -6.39 19.98
CA LYS A 48 -0.49 -5.14 20.74
C LYS A 48 -0.60 -3.93 19.82
N SER A 49 0.15 -3.93 18.71
CA SER A 49 0.09 -2.86 17.71
C SER A 49 -1.30 -2.79 17.08
N ALA A 50 -1.85 -3.92 16.63
CA ALA A 50 -3.20 -3.96 16.06
C ALA A 50 -4.27 -3.51 17.08
N ALA A 51 -4.15 -3.90 18.35
CA ALA A 51 -5.06 -3.48 19.41
C ALA A 51 -5.00 -1.97 19.69
N PHE A 52 -3.81 -1.36 19.56
CA PHE A 52 -3.68 0.10 19.66
C PHE A 52 -4.44 0.81 18.54
N TYR A 53 -4.21 0.40 17.29
CA TYR A 53 -4.93 0.96 16.13
C TYR A 53 -6.43 0.66 16.19
N GLY A 54 -6.78 -0.52 16.70
CA GLY A 54 -8.17 -0.93 16.90
C GLY A 54 -8.96 0.00 17.79
N ARG A 55 -8.40 0.46 18.89
CA ARG A 55 -9.06 1.44 19.78
C ARG A 55 -9.27 2.80 19.12
N ILE A 56 -8.42 3.14 18.14
CA ILE A 56 -8.48 4.46 17.50
C ILE A 56 -9.40 4.45 16.28
N PHE A 57 -9.36 3.40 15.44
CA PHE A 57 -9.92 3.41 14.08
C PHE A 57 -10.98 2.34 13.82
N ASP A 58 -10.79 1.11 14.30
CA ASP A 58 -11.78 0.02 14.16
C ASP A 58 -11.60 -1.00 15.30
N PRO A 59 -12.51 -1.04 16.27
CA PRO A 59 -12.40 -1.95 17.42
C PRO A 59 -12.34 -3.44 17.07
N GLN A 60 -12.78 -3.82 15.88
CA GLN A 60 -12.63 -5.18 15.38
C GLN A 60 -11.29 -5.36 14.68
N ILE A 61 -10.35 -6.06 15.30
CA ILE A 61 -9.12 -6.47 14.64
C ILE A 61 -9.27 -7.83 13.98
N PHE A 62 -8.39 -8.11 13.03
CA PHE A 62 -8.37 -9.33 12.22
C PHE A 62 -7.00 -9.99 12.34
N GLN A 63 -6.93 -11.29 12.04
CA GLN A 63 -5.68 -12.04 12.08
C GLN A 63 -5.61 -13.10 10.99
N GLU A 64 -4.44 -13.57 10.67
CA GLU A 64 -4.25 -14.77 9.83
C GLU A 64 -4.65 -16.04 10.58
N MET A 65 -5.11 -17.04 9.82
CA MET A 65 -5.54 -18.33 10.40
C MET A 65 -4.36 -19.23 10.78
N LYS A 66 -3.16 -18.98 10.24
CA LYS A 66 -1.97 -19.82 10.42
C LYS A 66 -0.74 -18.98 10.78
N PRO A 67 0.15 -19.50 11.64
CA PRO A 67 1.43 -18.86 11.94
C PRO A 67 2.35 -18.71 10.71
N PRO A 68 3.21 -17.65 10.68
CA PRO A 68 3.30 -16.60 11.69
C PRO A 68 2.10 -15.68 11.62
N LEU A 69 1.42 -15.44 12.76
CA LEU A 69 0.21 -14.65 12.79
C LEU A 69 0.53 -13.17 12.51
N ARG A 70 -0.09 -12.63 11.47
CA ARG A 70 -0.22 -11.19 11.26
C ARG A 70 -1.57 -10.72 11.78
N TYR A 71 -1.58 -9.49 12.25
CA TYR A 71 -2.79 -8.82 12.73
C TYR A 71 -3.08 -7.59 11.88
N TYR A 72 -4.35 -7.24 11.77
CA TYR A 72 -4.83 -6.19 10.87
C TYR A 72 -5.85 -5.31 11.58
N CYS A 73 -5.78 -4.01 11.31
CA CYS A 73 -6.81 -3.05 11.67
C CYS A 73 -7.32 -2.36 10.41
N ARG A 74 -8.63 -2.33 10.21
CA ARG A 74 -9.24 -1.62 9.07
C ARG A 74 -9.13 -0.11 9.25
N LEU A 75 -8.96 0.56 8.11
CA LEU A 75 -8.95 2.01 7.97
C LEU A 75 -9.94 2.42 6.87
N GLY A 76 -11.22 2.10 7.07
CA GLY A 76 -12.23 2.28 6.04
C GLY A 76 -12.01 1.30 4.87
N ILE A 77 -11.67 1.83 3.69
CA ILE A 77 -11.41 1.01 2.48
C ILE A 77 -10.04 0.36 2.45
N GLY A 78 -9.13 0.75 3.36
CA GLY A 78 -7.78 0.19 3.49
C GLY A 78 -7.55 -0.42 4.85
N TYR A 79 -6.32 -0.74 5.17
CA TYR A 79 -5.93 -1.31 6.46
C TYR A 79 -4.45 -1.06 6.80
N VAL A 80 -4.08 -1.35 8.04
CA VAL A 80 -2.69 -1.55 8.46
C VAL A 80 -2.48 -3.00 8.84
N ALA A 81 -1.32 -3.55 8.48
CA ALA A 81 -0.95 -4.93 8.71
C ALA A 81 0.31 -5.02 9.59
N PHE A 82 0.28 -5.82 10.64
CA PHE A 82 1.38 -5.99 11.59
C PHE A 82 1.88 -7.42 11.55
N GLY A 83 3.13 -7.59 11.08
CA GLY A 83 3.83 -8.87 11.08
C GLY A 83 4.85 -8.95 12.21
N PRO A 84 5.17 -10.16 12.72
CA PRO A 84 6.11 -10.35 13.81
C PRO A 84 7.56 -10.14 13.36
N ASN A 85 8.33 -9.47 14.20
CA ASN A 85 9.79 -9.49 14.17
C ASN A 85 10.33 -9.28 15.59
N ALA A 86 10.48 -10.36 16.30
CA ALA A 86 10.88 -10.32 17.72
C ALA A 86 12.30 -9.80 17.99
N THR A 87 13.16 -9.73 16.96
CA THR A 87 14.61 -9.44 17.14
C THR A 87 15.07 -8.15 16.49
N ALA A 88 14.24 -7.49 15.68
CA ALA A 88 14.63 -6.30 14.94
C ALA A 88 13.91 -5.04 15.43
N THR A 89 14.52 -3.90 15.11
CA THR A 89 13.89 -2.59 15.30
C THR A 89 12.57 -2.53 14.53
N PRO A 90 11.47 -2.04 15.13
CA PRO A 90 10.22 -1.81 14.44
C PRO A 90 10.41 -0.97 13.18
N ARG A 91 9.74 -1.33 12.09
CA ARG A 91 9.76 -0.55 10.84
C ARG A 91 8.46 -0.65 10.10
N ILE A 92 8.17 0.37 9.32
CA ILE A 92 7.20 0.28 8.24
C ILE A 92 7.88 -0.48 7.10
N ASP A 93 7.39 -1.69 6.82
CA ASP A 93 8.04 -2.63 5.90
C ASP A 93 7.72 -2.34 4.43
N HIS A 94 6.47 -1.99 4.15
CA HIS A 94 6.02 -1.68 2.79
C HIS A 94 4.75 -0.84 2.78
N PHE A 95 4.47 -0.28 1.61
CA PHE A 95 3.15 0.24 1.26
C PHE A 95 2.61 -0.50 0.03
N CYS A 96 1.29 -0.49 -0.12
CA CYS A 96 0.62 -1.17 -1.22
C CYS A 96 -0.22 -0.21 -2.05
N ALA A 97 -0.13 -0.34 -3.37
CA ALA A 97 -1.01 0.32 -4.32
C ALA A 97 -1.99 -0.70 -4.93
N THR A 98 -3.26 -0.34 -5.03
CA THR A 98 -4.24 -1.12 -5.80
C THR A 98 -4.12 -0.80 -7.28
N VAL A 99 -4.29 -1.79 -8.12
CA VAL A 99 -4.21 -1.64 -9.59
C VAL A 99 -5.46 -2.27 -10.21
N GLU A 100 -6.20 -1.48 -10.98
CA GLU A 100 -7.34 -1.98 -11.73
C GLU A 100 -6.89 -2.90 -12.84
N GLY A 101 -7.53 -4.07 -12.93
CA GLY A 101 -7.17 -5.08 -13.92
C GLY A 101 -5.75 -5.64 -13.72
N TYR A 102 -5.25 -5.63 -12.49
CA TYR A 102 -3.91 -6.13 -12.16
C TYR A 102 -3.72 -7.59 -12.60
N ARG A 103 -2.68 -7.81 -13.38
CA ARG A 103 -2.24 -9.13 -13.83
C ARG A 103 -0.77 -9.30 -13.52
N LEU A 104 -0.48 -10.16 -12.53
CA LEU A 104 0.87 -10.34 -11.97
C LEU A 104 1.92 -10.68 -13.04
N ASP A 105 1.62 -11.63 -13.93
CA ASP A 105 2.61 -12.10 -14.92
C ASP A 105 2.87 -11.04 -16.00
N GLU A 106 1.86 -10.28 -16.40
CA GLU A 106 2.03 -9.17 -17.33
C GLU A 106 2.80 -8.01 -16.70
N MET A 107 2.46 -7.63 -15.47
CA MET A 107 3.21 -6.63 -14.72
C MET A 107 4.68 -7.07 -14.53
N ARG A 108 4.90 -8.33 -14.20
CA ARG A 108 6.25 -8.89 -14.07
C ARG A 108 7.03 -8.80 -15.36
N ALA A 109 6.42 -9.17 -16.50
CA ALA A 109 7.05 -9.07 -17.82
C ALA A 109 7.35 -7.62 -18.21
N GLU A 110 6.41 -6.70 -17.99
CA GLU A 110 6.60 -5.28 -18.27
C GLU A 110 7.70 -4.64 -17.42
N LEU A 111 7.73 -4.92 -16.12
CA LEU A 111 8.78 -4.43 -15.23
C LEU A 111 10.16 -5.01 -15.55
N ALA A 112 10.23 -6.25 -16.02
CA ALA A 112 11.48 -6.88 -16.43
C ALA A 112 12.14 -6.13 -17.62
N THR A 113 11.36 -5.55 -18.53
CA THR A 113 11.90 -4.71 -19.64
C THR A 113 12.60 -3.45 -19.14
N ARG A 114 12.31 -3.04 -17.90
CA ARG A 114 12.89 -1.87 -17.21
C ARG A 114 13.95 -2.27 -16.17
N SER A 115 14.36 -3.55 -16.15
CA SER A 115 15.26 -4.12 -15.15
C SER A 115 14.73 -4.03 -13.71
N ILE A 116 13.42 -3.96 -13.55
CA ILE A 116 12.74 -3.96 -12.23
C ILE A 116 12.21 -5.36 -11.97
N ARG A 117 12.59 -5.95 -10.84
CA ARG A 117 12.18 -7.29 -10.46
C ARG A 117 10.95 -7.26 -9.55
N LEU A 118 9.83 -7.81 -10.04
CA LEU A 118 8.65 -8.08 -9.22
C LEU A 118 8.69 -9.54 -8.74
N THR A 119 8.60 -9.75 -7.43
CA THR A 119 8.67 -11.07 -6.77
C THR A 119 7.38 -11.39 -6.04
N GLY A 120 7.21 -12.66 -5.69
CA GLY A 120 6.07 -13.12 -4.89
C GLY A 120 4.95 -13.76 -5.70
N SER A 121 3.83 -14.01 -5.02
CA SER A 121 2.59 -14.61 -5.54
C SER A 121 1.53 -13.53 -5.81
N PRO A 122 0.40 -13.88 -6.44
CA PRO A 122 -0.71 -12.92 -6.59
C PRO A 122 -1.19 -12.29 -5.28
N ASP A 123 -1.18 -13.06 -4.19
CA ASP A 123 -1.64 -12.60 -2.88
C ASP A 123 -0.56 -11.83 -2.10
N PHE A 124 0.69 -12.02 -2.47
CA PHE A 124 1.81 -11.36 -1.82
C PHE A 124 2.95 -11.15 -2.81
N ASN A 125 2.89 -10.07 -3.56
CA ASN A 125 3.93 -9.67 -4.50
C ASN A 125 4.50 -8.31 -4.12
N ALA A 126 5.76 -8.08 -4.42
CA ALA A 126 6.39 -6.79 -4.15
C ALA A 126 7.60 -6.58 -5.07
N LEU A 127 7.90 -5.33 -5.32
CA LEU A 127 9.19 -4.90 -5.80
C LEU A 127 9.91 -4.11 -4.71
N THR A 128 11.20 -3.92 -4.90
CA THR A 128 12.03 -3.07 -4.08
C THR A 128 12.56 -1.95 -4.96
N ASP A 129 12.43 -0.71 -4.53
CA ASP A 129 12.97 0.43 -5.22
C ASP A 129 14.52 0.49 -5.11
N PRO A 130 15.21 1.41 -5.81
CA PRO A 130 16.66 1.50 -5.73
C PRO A 130 17.23 1.83 -4.34
N ASP A 131 16.40 2.32 -3.45
CA ASP A 131 16.75 2.71 -2.08
C ASP A 131 16.38 1.65 -1.02
N GLY A 132 15.84 0.50 -1.47
CA GLY A 132 15.45 -0.61 -0.59
C GLY A 132 14.01 -0.55 -0.08
N ILE A 133 13.20 0.39 -0.52
CA ILE A 133 11.80 0.52 -0.13
C ILE A 133 10.93 -0.48 -0.87
N ARG A 134 10.10 -1.20 -0.15
CA ARG A 134 9.21 -2.20 -0.72
C ARG A 134 7.85 -1.60 -1.09
N MET A 135 7.43 -1.83 -2.32
CA MET A 135 6.10 -1.50 -2.83
C MET A 135 5.39 -2.78 -3.27
N GLN A 136 4.19 -2.98 -2.78
CA GLN A 136 3.31 -4.10 -3.14
C GLN A 136 2.22 -3.64 -4.10
N PHE A 137 1.70 -4.57 -4.89
CA PHE A 137 0.52 -4.36 -5.73
C PHE A 137 -0.57 -5.35 -5.37
N MET A 138 -1.82 -4.87 -5.44
CA MET A 138 -3.01 -5.70 -5.29
C MET A 138 -4.04 -5.34 -6.37
N THR A 139 -4.94 -6.26 -6.66
CA THR A 139 -6.07 -5.98 -7.52
C THR A 139 -7.09 -5.07 -6.83
N THR A 140 -7.86 -4.33 -7.61
CA THR A 140 -8.99 -3.53 -7.12
C THR A 140 -10.31 -4.30 -7.35
N PRO A 141 -11.26 -4.29 -6.40
CA PRO A 141 -11.14 -3.71 -5.06
C PRO A 141 -10.17 -4.54 -4.21
N GLY A 142 -9.35 -3.82 -3.43
CA GLY A 142 -8.50 -4.42 -2.42
C GLY A 142 -9.31 -4.91 -1.21
N GLY A 143 -8.62 -5.14 -0.13
CA GLY A 143 -9.20 -5.53 1.14
C GLY A 143 -8.51 -6.72 1.76
N LEU A 144 -9.05 -7.17 2.89
CA LEU A 144 -8.50 -8.31 3.59
C LEU A 144 -8.75 -9.60 2.81
N LEU A 145 -7.70 -10.42 2.68
CA LEU A 145 -7.78 -11.71 2.00
C LEU A 145 -8.75 -12.67 2.71
N PRO A 146 -9.33 -13.66 2.01
CA PRO A 146 -10.21 -14.68 2.61
C PRO A 146 -9.56 -15.50 3.73
N THR A 147 -8.22 -15.53 3.78
CA THR A 147 -7.44 -16.20 4.84
C THR A 147 -7.32 -15.39 6.13
N ILE A 148 -7.85 -14.18 6.14
CA ILE A 148 -7.83 -13.26 7.28
C ILE A 148 -9.21 -13.26 7.92
N ILE A 149 -9.27 -13.64 9.19
CA ILE A 149 -10.51 -13.77 9.96
C ILE A 149 -10.62 -12.72 11.06
N ALA A 150 -11.86 -12.44 11.48
CA ALA A 150 -12.08 -11.64 12.66
C ALA A 150 -11.43 -12.30 13.89
N SER A 151 -10.70 -11.50 14.66
CA SER A 151 -10.06 -11.90 15.91
C SER A 151 -10.80 -11.24 17.09
N THR A 152 -10.07 -10.57 17.93
CA THR A 152 -10.62 -9.95 19.14
C THR A 152 -11.20 -8.56 18.83
N ARG A 153 -12.37 -8.26 19.43
CA ARG A 153 -12.81 -6.87 19.57
C ARG A 153 -12.09 -6.25 20.77
N VAL A 154 -11.32 -5.19 20.53
CA VAL A 154 -10.38 -4.62 21.53
C VAL A 154 -11.03 -3.69 22.54
N THR A 155 -12.24 -3.18 22.24
CA THR A 155 -13.07 -2.37 23.16
C THR A 155 -14.54 -2.51 22.78
N GLN A 156 -15.43 -2.28 23.72
CA GLN A 156 -16.88 -2.16 23.46
C GLN A 156 -17.28 -0.76 23.00
N ASP A 157 -16.42 0.23 23.24
CA ASP A 157 -16.63 1.59 22.80
C ASP A 157 -16.47 1.71 21.28
N ASP A 158 -17.04 2.76 20.72
CA ASP A 158 -16.82 3.14 19.33
C ASP A 158 -15.37 3.63 19.11
N ALA A 159 -14.90 3.53 17.88
CA ALA A 159 -13.60 4.07 17.49
C ALA A 159 -13.51 5.58 17.79
N ILE A 160 -12.31 6.05 18.14
CA ILE A 160 -12.05 7.48 18.37
C ILE A 160 -12.22 8.27 17.08
N CYS A 161 -11.80 7.69 15.96
CA CYS A 161 -11.83 8.29 14.64
C CYS A 161 -12.53 7.35 13.64
N GLU A 162 -13.45 7.87 12.85
CA GLU A 162 -14.05 7.17 11.73
C GLU A 162 -13.10 7.24 10.53
N ALA A 163 -12.24 6.22 10.37
CA ALA A 163 -11.31 6.15 9.25
C ALA A 163 -12.03 5.84 7.93
N VAL A 164 -11.65 6.55 6.85
CA VAL A 164 -12.18 6.33 5.50
C VAL A 164 -11.13 5.85 4.51
N GLY A 165 -9.89 5.72 4.93
CA GLY A 165 -8.78 5.20 4.13
C GLY A 165 -7.46 5.93 4.39
N LEU A 166 -6.42 5.52 3.71
CA LEU A 166 -5.15 6.25 3.72
C LEU A 166 -5.30 7.62 3.05
N ASP A 167 -4.54 8.60 3.53
CA ASP A 167 -4.33 9.89 2.89
C ASP A 167 -3.04 9.90 2.08
N HIS A 168 -1.94 9.49 2.73
CA HIS A 168 -0.63 9.46 2.10
C HIS A 168 0.34 8.51 2.82
N VAL A 169 1.45 8.26 2.14
CA VAL A 169 2.65 7.63 2.70
C VAL A 169 3.83 8.55 2.40
N ILE A 170 4.74 8.74 3.38
CA ILE A 170 5.98 9.50 3.22
C ILE A 170 7.15 8.53 3.25
N VAL A 171 7.95 8.58 2.21
CA VAL A 171 9.19 7.82 2.06
C VAL A 171 10.37 8.80 2.14
N GLN A 172 11.32 8.51 3.01
CA GLN A 172 12.57 9.24 3.08
C GLN A 172 13.65 8.55 2.24
N VAL A 173 14.23 9.30 1.32
CA VAL A 173 15.19 8.83 0.30
C VAL A 173 16.45 9.69 0.28
N PRO A 174 17.62 9.13 -0.10
CA PRO A 174 18.87 9.90 -0.12
C PRO A 174 18.96 10.89 -1.28
N ASP A 175 18.27 10.63 -2.39
CA ASP A 175 18.28 11.45 -3.60
C ASP A 175 16.87 11.57 -4.17
N LEU A 176 16.25 12.74 -3.96
CA LEU A 176 14.86 13.01 -4.34
C LEU A 176 14.62 12.85 -5.84
N GLU A 177 15.53 13.33 -6.68
CA GLU A 177 15.33 13.28 -8.14
C GLU A 177 15.48 11.87 -8.70
N LYS A 178 16.44 11.11 -8.18
CA LYS A 178 16.64 9.70 -8.57
C LYS A 178 15.44 8.87 -8.16
N SER A 179 14.98 9.00 -6.94
CA SER A 179 13.80 8.27 -6.44
C SER A 179 12.54 8.73 -7.16
N ALA A 180 12.37 10.04 -7.42
CA ALA A 180 11.25 10.55 -8.19
C ALA A 180 11.24 10.00 -9.63
N ALA A 181 12.40 9.85 -10.28
CA ALA A 181 12.48 9.23 -11.61
C ALA A 181 11.98 7.77 -11.59
N PHE A 182 12.29 7.01 -10.55
CA PHE A 182 11.77 5.67 -10.36
C PHE A 182 10.24 5.67 -10.16
N TYR A 183 9.71 6.48 -9.25
CA TYR A 183 8.28 6.51 -8.94
C TYR A 183 7.41 7.09 -10.06
N ARG A 184 7.97 7.91 -10.96
CA ARG A 184 7.29 8.33 -12.21
C ARG A 184 6.87 7.15 -13.09
N THR A 185 7.60 6.06 -13.06
CA THR A 185 7.23 4.83 -13.78
C THR A 185 5.86 4.32 -13.34
N PHE A 186 5.54 4.44 -12.05
CA PHE A 186 4.33 3.88 -11.44
C PHE A 186 3.19 4.89 -11.35
N PHE A 187 3.47 6.10 -10.93
CA PHE A 187 2.45 7.11 -10.61
C PHE A 187 2.39 8.25 -11.64
N GLY A 188 3.17 8.18 -12.70
CA GLY A 188 3.24 9.24 -13.70
C GLY A 188 3.97 10.48 -13.18
N LYS A 189 3.62 11.66 -13.71
CA LYS A 189 4.27 12.92 -13.35
C LYS A 189 3.95 13.31 -11.90
N GLU A 190 4.94 13.89 -11.21
CA GLU A 190 4.73 14.50 -9.91
C GLU A 190 3.66 15.61 -9.95
N THR A 191 2.85 15.68 -8.90
CA THR A 191 1.70 16.59 -8.83
C THR A 191 1.96 17.84 -8.01
N ALA A 192 2.96 17.82 -7.12
CA ALA A 192 3.37 19.00 -6.36
C ALA A 192 4.81 18.86 -5.85
N ARG A 193 5.43 20.00 -5.57
CA ARG A 193 6.71 20.13 -4.85
C ARG A 193 6.58 21.15 -3.74
N GLU A 194 6.99 20.77 -2.54
CA GLU A 194 7.01 21.63 -1.36
C GLU A 194 8.45 21.98 -0.99
N ARG A 195 8.64 23.17 -0.37
CA ARG A 195 9.97 23.72 -0.05
C ARG A 195 10.11 23.96 1.45
N GLY A 196 9.97 22.97 2.26
CA GLY A 196 10.27 23.19 3.66
C GLY A 196 9.47 22.28 4.59
N PRO A 197 9.82 21.02 4.76
CA PRO A 197 10.91 20.28 4.09
C PRO A 197 10.66 20.11 2.60
N GLU A 198 11.76 19.91 1.84
CA GLU A 198 11.63 19.62 0.42
C GLU A 198 10.94 18.26 0.23
N ARG A 199 9.86 18.28 -0.53
CA ARG A 199 9.04 17.10 -0.77
C ARG A 199 8.49 17.08 -2.18
N ILE A 200 8.57 15.91 -2.81
CA ILE A 200 7.95 15.62 -4.10
C ILE A 200 6.72 14.76 -3.88
N TRP A 201 5.59 15.14 -4.47
CA TRP A 201 4.34 14.42 -4.36
C TRP A 201 3.92 13.75 -5.66
N PHE A 202 3.45 12.51 -5.53
CA PHE A 202 2.74 11.76 -6.56
C PHE A 202 1.30 11.50 -6.09
N THR A 203 0.35 11.65 -6.99
CA THR A 203 -1.05 11.31 -6.73
C THR A 203 -1.34 9.89 -7.19
N ALA A 204 -1.93 9.09 -6.33
CA ALA A 204 -2.48 7.77 -6.59
C ALA A 204 -3.99 7.84 -6.29
N ALA A 205 -4.80 8.17 -7.29
CA ALA A 205 -6.23 8.45 -7.14
C ALA A 205 -6.50 9.47 -6.00
N ARG A 206 -7.14 9.03 -4.91
CA ARG A 206 -7.44 9.90 -3.76
C ARG A 206 -6.36 9.92 -2.67
N THR A 207 -5.26 9.23 -2.89
CA THR A 207 -4.13 9.13 -1.96
C THR A 207 -2.87 9.71 -2.59
N ARG A 208 -1.81 9.87 -1.81
CA ARG A 208 -0.56 10.45 -2.28
C ARG A 208 0.65 9.69 -1.76
N LEU A 209 1.68 9.61 -2.56
CA LEU A 209 3.03 9.23 -2.15
C LEU A 209 3.90 10.48 -2.09
N GLY A 210 4.52 10.74 -0.94
CA GLY A 210 5.47 11.84 -0.76
C GLY A 210 6.89 11.30 -0.61
N LEU A 211 7.84 11.91 -1.31
CA LEU A 211 9.25 11.66 -1.14
C LEU A 211 9.88 12.85 -0.41
N GLU A 212 10.58 12.58 0.68
CA GLU A 212 11.38 13.56 1.44
C GLU A 212 12.84 13.13 1.46
N GLN A 213 13.74 14.09 1.55
CA GLN A 213 15.15 13.75 1.72
C GLN A 213 15.42 13.24 3.14
N VAL A 214 16.06 12.08 3.25
CA VAL A 214 16.49 11.54 4.53
C VAL A 214 17.60 12.41 5.13
N ALA A 215 17.62 12.54 6.45
CA ALA A 215 18.71 13.24 7.14
C ALA A 215 20.07 12.56 6.90
N THR A 216 21.12 13.36 6.85
CA THR A 216 22.48 12.87 6.62
C THR A 216 22.84 11.75 7.62
N GLY A 217 23.30 10.62 7.11
CA GLY A 217 23.69 9.45 7.91
C GLY A 217 22.54 8.52 8.30
N GLN A 218 21.30 8.83 7.94
CA GLN A 218 20.17 7.92 8.10
C GLN A 218 19.95 7.08 6.85
N MET A 219 19.40 5.88 7.06
CA MET A 219 19.04 4.98 5.97
C MET A 219 17.67 5.34 5.39
N PRO A 220 17.44 5.09 4.08
CA PRO A 220 16.13 5.24 3.47
C PRO A 220 15.09 4.39 4.20
N HIS A 221 13.89 4.93 4.37
CA HIS A 221 12.79 4.23 5.03
C HIS A 221 11.43 4.86 4.74
N ILE A 222 10.37 4.14 5.01
CA ILE A 222 9.02 4.71 5.08
C ILE A 222 8.91 5.35 6.47
N ASP A 223 8.81 6.68 6.51
CA ASP A 223 8.87 7.47 7.74
C ASP A 223 7.53 7.52 8.48
N ARG A 224 6.47 7.81 7.75
CA ARG A 224 5.13 7.99 8.30
C ARG A 224 4.04 7.81 7.26
N PHE A 225 2.81 7.77 7.71
CA PHE A 225 1.63 7.73 6.85
C PHE A 225 0.49 8.53 7.46
N GLY A 226 -0.44 8.91 6.61
CA GLY A 226 -1.63 9.66 6.98
C GLY A 226 -2.91 8.86 6.76
N ILE A 227 -3.89 9.06 7.64
CA ILE A 227 -5.21 8.43 7.60
C ILE A 227 -6.24 9.55 7.47
N ARG A 228 -7.16 9.41 6.51
CA ARG A 228 -8.32 10.30 6.38
C ARG A 228 -9.43 9.83 7.30
N VAL A 229 -10.06 10.78 7.97
CA VAL A 229 -11.18 10.51 8.88
C VAL A 229 -12.36 11.41 8.56
N ALA A 230 -13.54 10.83 8.64
CA ALA A 230 -14.81 11.55 8.55
C ALA A 230 -15.15 12.25 9.88
N ALA A 231 -16.13 13.16 9.84
CA ALA A 231 -16.66 13.85 11.01
C ALA A 231 -15.60 14.40 11.99
N PHE A 232 -14.50 14.94 11.45
CA PHE A 232 -13.32 15.34 12.21
C PHE A 232 -13.58 16.58 13.09
N ASN A 233 -13.74 16.36 14.39
CA ASN A 233 -13.70 17.43 15.38
C ASN A 233 -12.35 17.39 16.11
N ARG A 234 -11.43 18.31 15.77
CA ARG A 234 -10.06 18.32 16.28
C ARG A 234 -9.99 18.30 17.82
N ARG A 235 -10.82 19.11 18.50
CA ARG A 235 -10.80 19.19 19.98
C ARG A 235 -11.27 17.88 20.63
N GLU A 236 -12.32 17.31 20.08
CA GLU A 236 -12.86 16.04 20.59
C GLU A 236 -11.88 14.89 20.36
N VAL A 237 -11.29 14.79 19.15
CA VAL A 237 -10.31 13.76 18.83
C VAL A 237 -9.08 13.88 19.73
N ILE A 238 -8.56 15.09 19.96
CA ILE A 238 -7.45 15.33 20.91
C ILE A 238 -7.83 14.79 22.29
N ARG A 239 -8.95 15.22 22.86
CA ARG A 239 -9.39 14.80 24.19
C ARG A 239 -9.51 13.27 24.31
N LYS A 240 -10.06 12.61 23.29
CA LYS A 240 -10.21 11.14 23.28
C LYS A 240 -8.85 10.43 23.16
N LEU A 241 -7.94 10.91 22.29
CA LEU A 241 -6.60 10.35 22.14
C LEU A 241 -5.78 10.50 23.44
N GLU A 242 -5.79 11.68 24.05
CA GLU A 242 -5.12 11.94 25.34
C GLU A 242 -5.71 11.07 26.46
N GLY A 243 -7.04 10.95 26.53
CA GLY A 243 -7.73 10.05 27.45
C GLY A 243 -7.39 8.58 27.25
N ALA A 244 -7.01 8.18 26.04
CA ALA A 244 -6.53 6.84 25.72
C ALA A 244 -5.00 6.68 25.92
N GLY A 245 -4.32 7.70 26.44
CA GLY A 245 -2.87 7.69 26.72
C GLY A 245 -2.00 7.84 25.45
N VAL A 246 -2.55 8.37 24.36
CA VAL A 246 -1.81 8.58 23.10
C VAL A 246 -0.98 9.85 23.17
N THR A 247 0.30 9.77 22.84
CA THR A 247 1.21 10.91 22.81
C THR A 247 1.03 11.71 21.52
N LEU A 248 0.48 12.91 21.65
CA LEU A 248 0.32 13.84 20.53
C LEU A 248 1.66 14.50 20.16
N LEU A 249 1.85 14.76 18.87
CA LEU A 249 2.98 15.47 18.30
C LEU A 249 2.55 16.82 17.73
N PRO A 250 3.47 17.80 17.63
CA PRO A 250 3.18 19.06 16.97
C PRO A 250 2.70 18.84 15.55
N ALA A 251 1.59 19.49 15.19
CA ALA A 251 1.06 19.52 13.85
C ALA A 251 0.43 20.90 13.57
N THR A 252 0.66 21.43 12.38
CA THR A 252 0.09 22.68 11.92
C THR A 252 -1.14 22.44 11.05
N GLY A 253 -2.17 23.25 11.23
CA GLY A 253 -3.44 23.15 10.50
C GLY A 253 -4.57 22.54 11.32
N GLU A 254 -5.78 23.07 11.09
CA GLU A 254 -6.97 22.70 11.85
C GLU A 254 -7.44 21.26 11.58
N LYS A 255 -7.17 20.75 10.39
CA LYS A 255 -7.59 19.42 9.94
C LYS A 255 -6.49 18.36 10.07
N LEU A 256 -5.37 18.64 10.74
CA LEU A 256 -4.26 17.72 10.89
C LEU A 256 -3.96 17.47 12.37
N LEU A 257 -3.81 16.21 12.74
CA LEU A 257 -3.22 15.77 14.00
C LEU A 257 -2.08 14.80 13.72
N ARG A 258 -1.14 14.75 14.64
CA ARG A 258 -0.04 13.75 14.66
C ARG A 258 0.06 13.11 16.03
N PHE A 259 0.39 11.84 16.04
CA PHE A 259 0.69 11.14 17.29
C PHE A 259 1.76 10.06 17.09
N ARG A 260 2.32 9.59 18.19
CA ARG A 260 3.16 8.40 18.23
C ARG A 260 2.30 7.19 18.53
N ASP A 261 2.49 6.11 17.78
CA ASP A 261 1.94 4.81 18.13
C ASP A 261 2.81 4.07 19.16
N VAL A 262 2.42 2.85 19.51
CA VAL A 262 3.08 2.04 20.54
C VAL A 262 4.46 1.54 20.14
N ASP A 263 4.78 1.56 18.86
CA ASP A 263 6.07 1.13 18.30
C ASP A 263 6.97 2.33 17.93
N GLY A 264 6.48 3.56 18.16
CA GLY A 264 7.22 4.79 17.93
C GLY A 264 7.02 5.42 16.55
N PHE A 265 6.13 4.89 15.71
CA PHE A 265 5.85 5.47 14.39
C PHE A 265 5.00 6.74 14.50
N THR A 266 5.26 7.66 13.58
CA THR A 266 4.43 8.87 13.43
C THR A 266 3.20 8.53 12.58
N VAL A 267 2.02 8.76 13.13
CA VAL A 267 0.74 8.65 12.45
C VAL A 267 0.13 10.03 12.29
N GLU A 268 -0.27 10.36 11.06
CA GLU A 268 -1.03 11.57 10.77
C GLU A 268 -2.51 11.25 10.61
N VAL A 269 -3.38 12.05 11.21
CA VAL A 269 -4.83 11.97 11.01
C VAL A 269 -5.29 13.26 10.36
N ARG A 270 -5.96 13.14 9.23
CA ARG A 270 -6.46 14.25 8.45
C ARG A 270 -7.98 14.21 8.33
N GLY A 271 -8.64 15.27 8.80
CA GLY A 271 -10.09 15.48 8.59
C GLY A 271 -10.43 15.81 7.13
N ILE A 272 -11.47 15.20 6.60
CA ILE A 272 -12.02 15.49 5.27
C ILE A 272 -13.15 16.52 5.34
#